data_c13d4af2e781d22ab8781e8f47709301
#
_entry.id   c13d4af2e781d22ab8781e8f47709301
#
_cell.length_a   1.000
_cell.length_b   1.000
_cell.length_c   1.000
_cell.angle_alpha   90.00
_cell.angle_beta   90.00
_cell.angle_gamma   90.00
#
_symmetry.space_group_name_H-M   'P 1'
#
loop_
_entity.id
_entity.type
_entity.pdbx_description
1 polymer ?
#
loop_
_entity_poly.entity_id
_entity_poly.type
_entity_poly.pdbx_seq_one_letter_code
_entity_poly.pdbx_strand_id
1 'polypeptide(L)' 'VINDTGISRQHVYMYPDGKKIYVEDMGSTNGTVINGIRLPKGEAWLLADGDIICIGEQEYRIQILLI' A
#
# COMPACT_ATOMS: atom_id res chain seq x y z
N VAL A 1 -7.68 3.37 5.08
CA VAL A 1 -6.82 4.57 5.11
C VAL A 1 -5.95 4.54 6.35
N ILE A 2 -4.68 4.76 6.15
CA ILE A 2 -3.72 4.80 7.24
C ILE A 2 -3.52 6.25 7.65
N ASN A 3 -3.78 6.54 8.91
CA ASN A 3 -3.59 7.86 9.45
C ASN A 3 -2.35 7.88 10.33
N ASP A 4 -1.33 8.55 9.87
CA ASP A 4 -0.08 8.69 10.58
C ASP A 4 0.49 10.05 10.22
N THR A 5 1.16 10.70 11.15
CA THR A 5 1.72 12.01 10.89
C THR A 5 2.80 12.00 9.82
N GLY A 6 3.46 10.85 9.61
CA GLY A 6 4.46 10.71 8.56
C GLY A 6 3.87 10.41 7.20
N ILE A 7 2.57 10.21 7.11
CA ILE A 7 1.87 9.89 5.88
C ILE A 7 1.05 11.09 5.45
N SER A 8 1.26 11.50 4.23
CA SER A 8 0.58 12.66 3.70
C SER A 8 -0.85 12.32 3.37
N ARG A 9 -1.71 12.51 4.35
CA ARG A 9 -3.13 12.55 4.10
C ARG A 9 -3.70 11.45 3.25
N GLN A 10 -3.93 10.33 3.82
CA GLN A 10 -4.90 9.41 3.26
C GLN A 10 -4.75 9.08 1.78
N HIS A 11 -3.62 9.20 1.22
CA HIS A 11 -3.54 8.99 -0.22
C HIS A 11 -3.12 7.59 -0.63
N VAL A 12 -3.32 6.64 0.26
CA VAL A 12 -3.05 5.25 -0.04
C VAL A 12 -4.28 4.44 0.36
N TYR A 13 -4.78 3.65 -0.58
CA TYR A 13 -5.96 2.84 -0.36
C TYR A 13 -5.64 1.37 -0.56
N MET A 14 -6.18 0.53 0.30
CA MET A 14 -6.19 -0.90 0.11
C MET A 14 -7.62 -1.36 -0.02
N TYR A 15 -7.89 -2.22 -1.00
CA TYR A 15 -9.24 -2.70 -1.19
C TYR A 15 -9.24 -4.13 -1.70
N PRO A 16 -10.26 -4.91 -1.33
CA PRO A 16 -10.37 -6.30 -1.78
C PRO A 16 -11.07 -6.38 -3.13
N ASP A 17 -10.74 -7.42 -3.87
CA ASP A 17 -11.45 -7.77 -5.09
C ASP A 17 -11.47 -9.29 -5.15
N GLY A 18 -12.56 -9.89 -4.68
CA GLY A 18 -12.62 -11.33 -4.51
C GLY A 18 -11.62 -11.79 -3.46
N LYS A 19 -10.70 -12.65 -3.86
CA LYS A 19 -9.65 -13.13 -2.96
C LYS A 19 -8.36 -12.33 -3.10
N LYS A 20 -8.40 -11.26 -3.88
CA LYS A 20 -7.23 -10.43 -4.14
C LYS A 20 -7.33 -9.13 -3.35
N ILE A 21 -6.17 -8.61 -2.97
CA ILE A 21 -6.08 -7.32 -2.27
C ILE A 21 -5.22 -6.41 -3.13
N TYR A 22 -5.73 -5.23 -3.41
CA TYR A 22 -5.00 -4.24 -4.19
C TYR A 22 -4.64 -3.04 -3.31
N VAL A 23 -3.56 -2.39 -3.67
CA VAL A 23 -3.17 -1.13 -3.06
C VAL A 23 -2.97 -0.10 -4.16
N GLU A 24 -3.38 1.12 -3.89
CA GLU A 24 -3.30 2.20 -4.86
C GLU A 24 -2.85 3.48 -4.17
N ASP A 25 -1.85 4.15 -4.75
CA ASP A 25 -1.37 5.43 -4.25
C ASP A 25 -2.05 6.54 -5.03
N MET A 26 -2.88 7.32 -4.36
CA MET A 26 -3.68 8.36 -4.98
C MET A 26 -3.04 9.74 -4.83
N GLY A 27 -1.77 9.80 -4.59
CA GLY A 27 -1.06 11.06 -4.53
C GLY A 27 -0.40 11.36 -3.20
N SER A 28 0.16 10.35 -2.55
CA SER A 28 0.91 10.57 -1.33
C SER A 28 2.15 11.41 -1.62
N THR A 29 2.55 12.22 -0.66
CA THR A 29 3.68 13.13 -0.84
C THR A 29 4.99 12.37 -1.05
N ASN A 30 5.21 11.34 -0.26
CA ASN A 30 6.48 10.60 -0.28
C ASN A 30 6.44 9.35 -1.12
N GLY A 31 5.26 9.02 -1.66
CA GLY A 31 5.11 7.84 -2.47
C GLY A 31 4.95 6.56 -1.65
N THR A 32 4.69 5.49 -2.35
CA THR A 32 4.53 4.17 -1.77
C THR A 32 5.52 3.24 -2.46
N VAL A 33 6.20 2.42 -1.68
CA VAL A 33 7.19 1.47 -2.21
C VAL A 33 6.77 0.08 -1.77
N ILE A 34 6.74 -0.85 -2.72
CA ILE A 34 6.38 -2.24 -2.45
C ILE A 34 7.54 -3.12 -2.87
N ASN A 35 8.13 -3.82 -1.90
CA ASN A 35 9.29 -4.69 -2.14
C ASN A 35 10.41 -3.95 -2.86
N GLY A 36 10.63 -2.69 -2.51
CA GLY A 36 11.68 -1.90 -3.13
C GLY A 36 11.30 -1.24 -4.44
N ILE A 37 10.08 -1.44 -4.92
CA ILE A 37 9.59 -0.87 -6.18
C ILE A 37 8.61 0.24 -5.89
N ARG A 38 8.87 1.41 -6.42
CA ARG A 38 7.97 2.55 -6.21
C ARG A 38 6.69 2.35 -7.02
N LEU A 39 5.57 2.45 -6.32
CA LEU A 39 4.25 2.31 -6.94
C LEU A 39 3.91 3.58 -7.71
N PRO A 40 3.63 3.48 -9.01
CA PRO A 40 3.20 4.67 -9.76
C PRO A 40 1.87 5.18 -9.24
N LYS A 41 1.75 6.50 -9.18
CA LYS A 41 0.54 7.15 -8.73
C LYS A 41 -0.64 6.77 -9.62
N GLY A 42 -1.75 6.41 -9.00
CA GLY A 42 -2.96 6.08 -9.73
C GLY A 42 -3.02 4.67 -10.29
N GLU A 43 -2.00 3.87 -10.07
CA GLU A 43 -1.99 2.49 -10.51
C GLU A 43 -2.20 1.54 -9.34
N ALA A 44 -3.01 0.52 -9.54
CA ALA A 44 -3.26 -0.49 -8.54
C ALA A 44 -2.18 -1.55 -8.59
N TRP A 45 -1.75 -2.00 -7.41
CA TRP A 45 -0.77 -3.07 -7.28
C TRP A 45 -1.44 -4.24 -6.58
N LEU A 46 -1.29 -5.43 -7.13
CA LEU A 46 -1.82 -6.63 -6.50
C LEU A 46 -0.86 -7.07 -5.39
N LEU A 47 -1.36 -7.06 -4.17
CA LEU A 47 -0.57 -7.48 -3.02
C LEU A 47 -0.52 -8.99 -2.89
N ALA A 48 0.61 -9.50 -2.43
CA ALA A 48 0.78 -10.90 -2.13
C ALA A 48 1.15 -11.05 -0.65
N ASP A 49 0.90 -12.22 -0.10
CA ASP A 49 1.28 -12.50 1.28
C ASP A 49 2.80 -12.36 1.42
N GLY A 50 3.22 -11.64 2.44
CA GLY A 50 4.64 -11.42 2.69
C GLY A 50 5.21 -10.16 2.04
N ASP A 51 4.42 -9.44 1.25
CA ASP A 51 4.89 -8.20 0.66
C ASP A 51 5.22 -7.16 1.73
N ILE A 52 6.25 -6.38 1.48
CA ILE A 52 6.63 -5.30 2.37
C ILE A 52 6.29 -3.98 1.69
N ILE A 53 5.45 -3.20 2.33
CA ILE A 53 5.01 -1.92 1.80
C ILE A 53 5.52 -0.81 2.70
N CYS A 54 6.12 0.21 2.08
CA CYS A 54 6.60 1.39 2.79
C CYS A 54 5.77 2.58 2.38
N ILE A 55 5.15 3.22 3.36
CA ILE A 55 4.32 4.40 3.15
C ILE A 55 4.90 5.52 4.02
N GLY A 56 5.43 6.55 3.40
CA GLY A 56 6.16 7.56 4.13
C GLY A 56 7.38 6.95 4.79
N GLU A 57 7.48 7.07 6.11
CA GLU A 57 8.58 6.48 6.87
C GLU A 57 8.19 5.18 7.55
N GLN A 58 6.99 4.69 7.28
CA GLN A 58 6.47 3.50 7.92
C GLN A 58 6.61 2.30 7.01
N GLU A 59 7.01 1.18 7.59
CA GLU A 59 7.14 -0.07 6.86
C GLU A 59 6.14 -1.07 7.43
N TYR A 60 5.41 -1.73 6.54
CA TYR A 60 4.41 -2.72 6.92
C TYR A 60 4.66 -4.00 6.19
N ARG A 61 4.51 -5.10 6.89
CA ARG A 61 4.54 -6.42 6.27
C ARG A 61 3.11 -6.87 6.06
N ILE A 62 2.78 -7.26 4.85
CA ILE A 62 1.43 -7.67 4.51
C ILE A 62 1.26 -9.15 4.78
N GLN A 63 0.21 -9.47 5.51
CA GLN A 63 -0.13 -10.85 5.79
C GLN A 63 -1.56 -11.08 5.30
N ILE A 64 -1.71 -12.02 4.38
CA ILE A 64 -3.03 -12.31 3.80
C ILE A 64 -3.44 -13.70 4.27
N LEU A 65 -4.53 -13.74 5.03
CA LEU A 65 -5.08 -14.98 5.53
C LEU A 65 -6.33 -15.30 4.73
N LEU A 66 -6.28 -16.42 4.04
CA LEU A 66 -7.42 -16.90 3.27
C LEU A 66 -8.05 -18.04 4.02
N ILE A 67 -9.32 -17.89 4.33
CA ILE A 67 -10.07 -18.89 5.08
C ILE A 67 -11.07 -19.58 4.17
#